data_323642ce3253024c20e4e935ab5a763d
#
_entry.id   323642ce3253024c20e4e935ab5a763d
#
_cell.length_a   1.000
_cell.length_b   1.000
_cell.length_c   1.000
_cell.angle_alpha   90.00
_cell.angle_beta   90.00
_cell.angle_gamma   90.00
#
_symmetry.space_group_name_H-M   'P 1'
#
loop_
_entity.id
_entity.type
_entity.pdbx_description
1 polymer ?
#
loop_
_entity_poly.entity_id
_entity_poly.type
_entity_poly.pdbx_seq_one_letter_code
_entity_poly.pdbx_strand_id
1 'polypeptide(L)'
;MFRKLSLAAAVLSISTVGAFAQGGAKPTDPQIAHIAYTAGQLDIEAAQQALKMSQNKDVRAFAEQMVKDHTAVSKMALDLCKKLGVTPEDNDTSKSLTKAATAKRAELAKLNGAAFDKAYIENEVAYHKSVNGALENALIPSTSNAELKSLLQTGLKIFQGHQQHAEHAAMSVK
;
A
#
# COMPACT_ATOMS: atom_id res chain seq x y z
N MET A 1 14.75 46.75 2.61
CA MET A 1 14.61 45.93 1.41
C MET A 1 14.59 44.44 1.84
N PHE A 2 13.43 43.90 2.12
CA PHE A 2 13.26 42.50 2.58
C PHE A 2 12.86 41.65 1.38
N ARG A 3 13.78 40.78 0.91
CA ARG A 3 13.51 39.80 -0.14
C ARG A 3 12.69 38.66 0.49
N LYS A 4 11.42 38.57 0.11
CA LYS A 4 10.57 37.40 0.41
C LYS A 4 11.07 36.21 -0.43
N LEU A 5 11.68 35.21 0.20
CA LEU A 5 11.91 33.91 -0.43
C LEU A 5 10.58 33.18 -0.45
N SER A 6 9.99 33.07 -1.63
CA SER A 6 8.87 32.17 -1.85
C SER A 6 9.41 30.76 -1.99
N LEU A 7 9.19 29.93 -0.98
CA LEU A 7 9.39 28.47 -1.09
C LEU A 7 8.27 27.94 -1.99
N ALA A 8 8.60 27.65 -3.23
CA ALA A 8 7.73 26.88 -4.12
C ALA A 8 7.77 25.41 -3.64
N ALA A 9 6.72 24.98 -2.96
CA ALA A 9 6.50 23.56 -2.68
C ALA A 9 6.20 22.86 -4.01
N ALA A 10 7.19 22.19 -4.57
CA ALA A 10 6.98 21.29 -5.70
C ALA A 10 6.23 20.06 -5.18
N VAL A 11 4.93 20.05 -5.40
CA VAL A 11 4.10 18.85 -5.21
C VAL A 11 4.49 17.89 -6.33
N LEU A 12 5.39 16.98 -6.04
CA LEU A 12 5.76 15.89 -6.94
C LEU A 12 4.64 14.84 -6.87
N SER A 13 3.64 15.00 -7.75
CA SER A 13 2.57 14.02 -7.93
C SER A 13 3.18 12.74 -8.51
N ILE A 14 3.52 11.78 -7.64
CA ILE A 14 3.96 10.47 -8.10
C ILE A 14 2.71 9.72 -8.55
N SER A 15 2.50 9.69 -9.85
CA SER A 15 1.47 8.87 -10.50
C SER A 15 1.89 7.40 -10.41
N THR A 16 1.59 6.73 -9.29
CA THR A 16 1.83 5.30 -9.10
C THR A 16 0.90 4.41 -9.95
N VAL A 17 -0.05 5.02 -10.65
CA VAL A 17 -1.00 4.32 -11.55
C VAL A 17 -0.31 3.63 -12.73
N GLY A 18 0.91 4.02 -13.11
CA GLY A 18 1.64 3.45 -14.25
C GLY A 18 2.22 2.05 -14.05
N ALA A 19 2.39 1.57 -12.82
CA ALA A 19 3.05 0.28 -12.56
C ALA A 19 2.20 -0.94 -12.96
N PHE A 20 0.87 -0.79 -13.03
CA PHE A 20 -0.05 -1.87 -13.38
C PHE A 20 -0.51 -1.84 -14.85
N ALA A 21 -0.20 -0.79 -15.61
CA ALA A 21 -0.75 -0.52 -16.96
C ALA A 21 0.26 -0.73 -18.10
N GLN A 22 1.45 -1.25 -17.87
CA GLN A 22 2.37 -1.56 -18.98
C GLN A 22 1.94 -2.87 -19.63
N GLY A 23 1.68 -2.84 -20.94
CA GLY A 23 1.16 -3.91 -21.78
C GLY A 23 2.09 -5.14 -21.92
N GLY A 24 2.35 -5.79 -20.81
CA GLY A 24 2.98 -7.11 -20.71
C GLY A 24 1.93 -8.22 -20.67
N ALA A 25 2.37 -9.48 -20.77
CA ALA A 25 1.51 -10.65 -20.58
C ALA A 25 0.80 -10.55 -19.21
N LYS A 26 -0.45 -11.05 -19.16
CA LYS A 26 -1.20 -11.11 -17.88
C LYS A 26 -0.37 -11.85 -16.83
N PRO A 27 -0.27 -11.34 -15.58
CA PRO A 27 0.47 -12.03 -14.55
C PRO A 27 -0.14 -13.41 -14.25
N THR A 28 0.72 -14.38 -13.97
CA THR A 28 0.32 -15.74 -13.55
C THR A 28 -0.17 -15.73 -12.10
N ASP A 29 -0.88 -16.77 -11.67
CA ASP A 29 -1.33 -16.89 -10.27
C ASP A 29 -0.16 -16.81 -9.25
N PRO A 30 1.01 -17.46 -9.45
CA PRO A 30 2.17 -17.25 -8.59
C PRO A 30 2.68 -15.80 -8.54
N GLN A 31 2.67 -15.10 -9.67
CA GLN A 31 3.05 -13.68 -9.73
C GLN A 31 2.03 -12.79 -9.04
N ILE A 32 0.73 -13.06 -9.22
CA ILE A 32 -0.37 -12.35 -8.53
C ILE A 32 -0.25 -12.52 -7.01
N ALA A 33 -0.01 -13.75 -6.55
CA ALA A 33 0.19 -14.03 -5.13
C ALA A 33 1.38 -13.25 -4.57
N HIS A 34 2.50 -13.18 -5.33
CA HIS A 34 3.68 -12.41 -4.92
C HIS A 34 3.42 -10.90 -4.89
N ILE A 35 2.71 -10.35 -5.89
CA ILE A 35 2.32 -8.92 -5.92
C ILE A 35 1.48 -8.56 -4.71
N ALA A 36 0.43 -9.36 -4.43
CA ALA A 36 -0.48 -9.11 -3.32
C ALA A 36 0.23 -9.21 -1.96
N TYR A 37 1.07 -10.24 -1.78
CA TYR A 37 1.88 -10.41 -0.57
C TYR A 37 2.84 -9.23 -0.39
N THR A 38 3.57 -8.86 -1.43
CA THR A 38 4.53 -7.73 -1.39
C THR A 38 3.82 -6.42 -1.02
N ALA A 39 2.69 -6.12 -1.64
CA ALA A 39 1.93 -4.92 -1.31
C ALA A 39 1.54 -4.90 0.19
N GLY A 40 1.04 -6.01 0.73
CA GLY A 40 0.71 -6.10 2.15
C GLY A 40 1.92 -5.92 3.07
N GLN A 41 3.09 -6.48 2.73
CA GLN A 41 4.31 -6.30 3.52
C GLN A 41 4.82 -4.85 3.53
N LEU A 42 4.74 -4.16 2.39
CA LEU A 42 5.14 -2.76 2.27
C LEU A 42 4.27 -1.83 3.10
N ASP A 43 2.97 -2.13 3.19
CA ASP A 43 2.05 -1.39 4.06
C ASP A 43 2.37 -1.64 5.55
N ILE A 44 2.60 -2.89 5.95
CA ILE A 44 3.05 -3.22 7.32
C ILE A 44 4.30 -2.41 7.68
N GLU A 45 5.28 -2.32 6.78
CA GLU A 45 6.52 -1.57 7.01
C GLU A 45 6.27 -0.06 7.15
N ALA A 46 5.37 0.51 6.35
CA ALA A 46 4.97 1.92 6.45
C ALA A 46 4.22 2.19 7.76
N ALA A 47 3.31 1.32 8.15
CA ALA A 47 2.58 1.41 9.40
C ALA A 47 3.50 1.27 10.64
N GLN A 48 4.47 0.37 10.59
CA GLN A 48 5.48 0.24 11.65
C GLN A 48 6.36 1.49 11.76
N GLN A 49 6.68 2.15 10.64
CA GLN A 49 7.35 3.45 10.65
C GLN A 49 6.48 4.51 11.33
N ALA A 50 5.19 4.57 11.00
CA ALA A 50 4.26 5.51 11.62
C ALA A 50 4.15 5.30 13.13
N LEU A 51 4.09 4.07 13.61
CA LEU A 51 4.06 3.74 15.03
C LEU A 51 5.32 4.20 15.78
N LYS A 52 6.47 4.28 15.10
CA LYS A 52 7.72 4.78 15.69
C LYS A 52 7.81 6.30 15.70
N MET A 53 7.21 6.96 14.72
CA MET A 53 7.43 8.39 14.46
C MET A 53 6.28 9.27 14.92
N SER A 54 5.03 8.79 14.85
CA SER A 54 3.85 9.57 15.21
C SER A 54 3.50 9.47 16.70
N GLN A 55 3.07 10.60 17.28
CA GLN A 55 2.44 10.69 18.59
C GLN A 55 0.93 10.97 18.48
N ASN A 56 0.42 11.20 17.27
CA ASN A 56 -1.00 11.43 17.03
C ASN A 56 -1.77 10.12 17.24
N LYS A 57 -2.80 10.16 18.09
CA LYS A 57 -3.56 8.95 18.48
C LYS A 57 -4.30 8.32 17.31
N ASP A 58 -4.86 9.13 16.41
CA ASP A 58 -5.65 8.65 15.28
C ASP A 58 -4.72 8.00 14.23
N VAL A 59 -3.56 8.62 13.96
CA VAL A 59 -2.52 8.06 13.09
C VAL A 59 -2.01 6.73 13.62
N ARG A 60 -1.75 6.65 14.92
CA ARG A 60 -1.28 5.42 15.57
C ARG A 60 -2.34 4.32 15.53
N ALA A 61 -3.61 4.64 15.83
CA ALA A 61 -4.70 3.69 15.76
C ALA A 61 -4.88 3.14 14.33
N PHE A 62 -4.82 4.02 13.32
CA PHE A 62 -4.81 3.60 11.92
C PHE A 62 -3.64 2.66 11.62
N ALA A 63 -2.41 3.03 11.98
CA ALA A 63 -1.23 2.21 11.73
C ALA A 63 -1.27 0.85 12.44
N GLU A 64 -1.78 0.78 13.67
CA GLU A 64 -2.00 -0.49 14.39
C GLU A 64 -2.99 -1.40 13.66
N GLN A 65 -4.07 -0.83 13.10
CA GLN A 65 -5.01 -1.57 12.27
C GLN A 65 -4.35 -2.10 11.00
N MET A 66 -3.54 -1.29 10.30
CA MET A 66 -2.81 -1.73 9.10
C MET A 66 -1.90 -2.91 9.40
N VAL A 67 -1.08 -2.84 10.46
CA VAL A 67 -0.21 -3.95 10.87
C VAL A 67 -1.03 -5.22 11.14
N LYS A 68 -2.12 -5.10 11.90
CA LYS A 68 -2.97 -6.25 12.27
C LYS A 68 -3.60 -6.92 11.05
N ASP A 69 -4.28 -6.13 10.23
CA ASP A 69 -5.13 -6.67 9.16
C ASP A 69 -4.28 -7.18 8.00
N HIS A 70 -3.22 -6.45 7.60
CA HIS A 70 -2.30 -6.91 6.55
C HIS A 70 -1.50 -8.14 6.99
N THR A 71 -1.13 -8.27 8.27
CA THR A 71 -0.51 -9.50 8.79
C THR A 71 -1.45 -10.69 8.66
N ALA A 72 -2.73 -10.51 9.00
CA ALA A 72 -3.73 -11.57 8.90
C ALA A 72 -3.97 -11.99 7.43
N VAL A 73 -4.12 -11.03 6.53
CA VAL A 73 -4.30 -11.31 5.09
C VAL A 73 -3.07 -11.98 4.49
N SER A 74 -1.85 -11.50 4.84
CA SER A 74 -0.59 -12.11 4.40
C SER A 74 -0.46 -13.56 4.86
N LYS A 75 -0.86 -13.85 6.11
CA LYS A 75 -0.86 -15.22 6.60
C LYS A 75 -1.84 -16.10 5.80
N MET A 76 -3.05 -15.64 5.54
CA MET A 76 -4.01 -16.38 4.72
C MET A 76 -3.47 -16.64 3.31
N ALA A 77 -2.77 -15.69 2.70
CA ALA A 77 -2.15 -15.84 1.38
C ALA A 77 -1.05 -16.91 1.38
N LEU A 78 -0.17 -16.90 2.39
CA LEU A 78 0.89 -17.90 2.51
C LEU A 78 0.34 -19.30 2.80
N ASP A 79 -0.68 -19.41 3.67
CA ASP A 79 -1.35 -20.68 3.98
C ASP A 79 -2.02 -21.25 2.72
N LEU A 80 -2.65 -20.40 1.90
CA LEU A 80 -3.25 -20.81 0.63
C LEU A 80 -2.18 -21.27 -0.37
N CYS A 81 -1.10 -20.53 -0.53
CA CYS A 81 0.01 -20.93 -1.41
C CYS A 81 0.56 -22.31 -1.01
N LYS A 82 0.76 -22.53 0.30
CA LYS A 82 1.20 -23.82 0.83
C LYS A 82 0.19 -24.94 0.53
N LYS A 83 -1.12 -24.70 0.73
CA LYS A 83 -2.20 -25.65 0.42
C LYS A 83 -2.20 -26.03 -1.05
N LEU A 84 -1.99 -25.07 -1.94
CA LEU A 84 -2.02 -25.25 -3.39
C LEU A 84 -0.69 -25.79 -3.97
N GLY A 85 0.36 -25.89 -3.16
CA GLY A 85 1.71 -26.24 -3.64
C GLY A 85 2.31 -25.18 -4.57
N VAL A 86 1.89 -23.92 -4.43
CA VAL A 86 2.32 -22.80 -5.27
C VAL A 86 3.36 -21.97 -4.51
N THR A 87 4.48 -21.71 -5.17
CA THR A 87 5.49 -20.75 -4.67
C THR A 87 5.23 -19.39 -5.30
N PRO A 88 5.02 -18.32 -4.50
CA PRO A 88 4.92 -16.96 -5.04
C PRO A 88 6.16 -16.60 -5.86
N GLU A 89 5.94 -16.00 -7.04
CA GLU A 89 7.01 -15.71 -8.01
C GLU A 89 7.26 -14.20 -8.08
N ASP A 90 8.53 -13.80 -7.86
CA ASP A 90 8.99 -12.42 -8.00
C ASP A 90 8.82 -11.92 -9.44
N ASN A 91 8.50 -10.63 -9.59
CA ASN A 91 8.19 -10.04 -10.89
C ASN A 91 8.46 -8.53 -10.89
N ASP A 92 8.42 -7.91 -12.06
CA ASP A 92 8.74 -6.48 -12.22
C ASP A 92 7.75 -5.57 -11.49
N THR A 93 6.49 -5.98 -11.36
CA THR A 93 5.49 -5.22 -10.59
C THR A 93 5.85 -5.19 -9.12
N SER A 94 6.14 -6.33 -8.50
CA SER A 94 6.53 -6.39 -7.09
C SER A 94 7.84 -5.64 -6.81
N LYS A 95 8.82 -5.71 -7.72
CA LYS A 95 10.07 -4.93 -7.63
C LYS A 95 9.82 -3.43 -7.70
N SER A 96 8.94 -3.00 -8.61
CA SER A 96 8.57 -1.59 -8.75
C SER A 96 7.84 -1.06 -7.52
N LEU A 97 6.92 -1.84 -6.94
CA LEU A 97 6.24 -1.51 -5.67
C LEU A 97 7.25 -1.34 -4.54
N THR A 98 8.18 -2.29 -4.38
CA THR A 98 9.22 -2.24 -3.35
C THR A 98 10.09 -1.00 -3.49
N LYS A 99 10.53 -0.67 -4.72
CA LYS A 99 11.33 0.52 -4.99
C LYS A 99 10.57 1.80 -4.62
N ALA A 100 9.31 1.92 -5.03
CA ALA A 100 8.49 3.09 -4.76
C ALA A 100 8.23 3.27 -3.26
N ALA A 101 7.85 2.19 -2.55
CA ALA A 101 7.60 2.22 -1.12
C ALA A 101 8.86 2.55 -0.31
N THR A 102 10.02 1.99 -0.68
CA THR A 102 11.30 2.32 -0.05
C THR A 102 11.63 3.80 -0.19
N ALA A 103 11.47 4.36 -1.38
CA ALA A 103 11.68 5.80 -1.61
C ALA A 103 10.72 6.65 -0.78
N LYS A 104 9.43 6.30 -0.74
CA LYS A 104 8.43 7.02 0.04
C LYS A 104 8.73 6.98 1.53
N ARG A 105 9.10 5.83 2.09
CA ARG A 105 9.48 5.72 3.51
C ARG A 105 10.73 6.53 3.84
N ALA A 106 11.69 6.62 2.91
CA ALA A 106 12.87 7.48 3.08
C ALA A 106 12.51 8.98 3.04
N GLU A 107 11.50 9.39 2.28
CA GLU A 107 10.95 10.76 2.30
C GLU A 107 10.26 11.04 3.65
N LEU A 108 9.38 10.15 4.09
CA LEU A 108 8.66 10.25 5.35
C LEU A 108 9.62 10.31 6.56
N ALA A 109 10.73 9.58 6.52
CA ALA A 109 11.74 9.57 7.58
C ALA A 109 12.42 10.93 7.83
N LYS A 110 12.29 11.87 6.89
CA LYS A 110 12.83 13.24 7.01
C LYS A 110 11.87 14.20 7.70
N LEU A 111 10.62 13.77 7.92
CA LEU A 111 9.56 14.55 8.51
C LEU A 111 9.40 14.18 9.99
N ASN A 112 8.69 15.02 10.76
CA ASN A 112 8.32 14.75 12.14
C ASN A 112 7.02 15.47 12.50
N GLY A 113 6.41 15.05 13.63
CA GLY A 113 5.18 15.66 14.16
C GLY A 113 4.06 15.72 13.12
N ALA A 114 3.33 16.82 13.09
CA ALA A 114 2.17 17.00 12.20
C ALA A 114 2.52 16.88 10.70
N ALA A 115 3.74 17.27 10.30
CA ALA A 115 4.17 17.13 8.91
C ALA A 115 4.34 15.67 8.50
N PHE A 116 4.87 14.83 9.40
CA PHE A 116 4.92 13.39 9.20
C PHE A 116 3.52 12.79 9.16
N ASP A 117 2.68 13.11 10.15
CA ASP A 117 1.34 12.56 10.30
C ASP A 117 0.50 12.79 9.04
N LYS A 118 0.49 14.04 8.56
CA LYS A 118 -0.19 14.42 7.32
C LYS A 118 0.35 13.65 6.12
N ALA A 119 1.65 13.65 5.90
CA ALA A 119 2.27 13.01 4.75
C ALA A 119 2.09 11.48 4.75
N TYR A 120 2.11 10.85 5.93
CA TYR A 120 1.83 9.41 6.06
C TYR A 120 0.38 9.10 5.69
N ILE A 121 -0.60 9.79 6.27
CA ILE A 121 -2.02 9.51 5.99
C ILE A 121 -2.38 9.82 4.52
N GLU A 122 -1.86 10.91 3.93
CA GLU A 122 -2.04 11.21 2.51
C GLU A 122 -1.43 10.11 1.62
N ASN A 123 -0.29 9.54 2.00
CA ASN A 123 0.30 8.38 1.32
C ASN A 123 -0.60 7.15 1.44
N GLU A 124 -1.18 6.87 2.60
CA GLU A 124 -2.06 5.73 2.81
C GLU A 124 -3.34 5.81 1.96
N VAL A 125 -3.93 7.01 1.83
CA VAL A 125 -5.06 7.23 0.91
C VAL A 125 -4.66 6.89 -0.53
N ALA A 126 -3.53 7.42 -1.00
CA ALA A 126 -3.06 7.20 -2.37
C ALA A 126 -2.68 5.72 -2.60
N TYR A 127 -2.04 5.11 -1.64
CA TYR A 127 -1.61 3.71 -1.69
C TYR A 127 -2.80 2.75 -1.78
N HIS A 128 -3.75 2.85 -0.86
CA HIS A 128 -4.93 2.00 -0.87
C HIS A 128 -5.79 2.20 -2.12
N LYS A 129 -5.95 3.43 -2.58
CA LYS A 129 -6.64 3.71 -3.86
C LYS A 129 -5.97 3.00 -5.04
N SER A 130 -4.64 3.03 -5.11
CA SER A 130 -3.88 2.35 -6.16
C SER A 130 -3.99 0.83 -6.06
N VAL A 131 -3.84 0.26 -4.86
CA VAL A 131 -3.93 -1.19 -4.62
C VAL A 131 -5.34 -1.71 -4.91
N ASN A 132 -6.38 -1.02 -4.44
CA ASN A 132 -7.77 -1.38 -4.71
C ASN A 132 -8.07 -1.37 -6.21
N GLY A 133 -7.63 -0.32 -6.91
CA GLY A 133 -7.79 -0.24 -8.37
C GLY A 133 -7.06 -1.36 -9.11
N ALA A 134 -5.87 -1.74 -8.66
CA ALA A 134 -5.12 -2.86 -9.23
C ALA A 134 -5.82 -4.21 -8.97
N LEU A 135 -6.33 -4.43 -7.77
CA LEU A 135 -7.09 -5.64 -7.43
C LEU A 135 -8.34 -5.75 -8.30
N GLU A 136 -9.13 -4.69 -8.41
CA GLU A 136 -10.39 -4.68 -9.16
C GLU A 136 -10.19 -4.87 -10.66
N ASN A 137 -9.24 -4.14 -11.24
CA ASN A 137 -9.15 -3.98 -12.69
C ASN A 137 -8.09 -4.89 -13.34
N ALA A 138 -7.16 -5.45 -12.57
CA ALA A 138 -6.08 -6.27 -13.11
C ALA A 138 -5.92 -7.62 -12.42
N LEU A 139 -5.69 -7.68 -11.11
CA LEU A 139 -5.27 -8.91 -10.44
C LEU A 139 -6.42 -9.92 -10.33
N ILE A 140 -7.58 -9.50 -9.82
CA ILE A 140 -8.75 -10.39 -9.66
C ILE A 140 -9.25 -10.90 -11.05
N PRO A 141 -9.39 -10.06 -12.09
CA PRO A 141 -9.77 -10.55 -13.42
C PRO A 141 -8.75 -11.48 -14.05
N SER A 142 -7.47 -11.34 -13.72
CA SER A 142 -6.39 -12.17 -14.28
C SER A 142 -6.18 -13.50 -13.53
N THR A 143 -6.70 -13.60 -12.30
CA THR A 143 -6.53 -14.81 -11.47
C THR A 143 -7.35 -15.97 -12.00
N SER A 144 -6.69 -17.11 -12.23
CA SER A 144 -7.28 -18.35 -12.72
C SER A 144 -7.75 -19.28 -11.59
N ASN A 145 -6.97 -19.36 -10.49
CA ASN A 145 -7.33 -20.19 -9.34
C ASN A 145 -8.48 -19.55 -8.53
N ALA A 146 -9.56 -20.31 -8.33
CA ALA A 146 -10.77 -19.81 -7.68
C ALA A 146 -10.55 -19.45 -6.19
N GLU A 147 -9.71 -20.18 -5.46
CA GLU A 147 -9.43 -19.90 -4.04
C GLU A 147 -8.57 -18.63 -3.91
N LEU A 148 -7.56 -18.46 -4.76
CA LEU A 148 -6.77 -17.22 -4.81
C LEU A 148 -7.66 -16.02 -5.17
N LYS A 149 -8.52 -16.17 -6.17
CA LYS A 149 -9.50 -15.13 -6.55
C LYS A 149 -10.39 -14.73 -5.37
N SER A 150 -10.94 -15.72 -4.63
CA SER A 150 -11.76 -15.48 -3.45
C SER A 150 -11.00 -14.76 -2.33
N LEU A 151 -9.73 -15.12 -2.11
CA LEU A 151 -8.87 -14.45 -1.14
C LEU A 151 -8.60 -12.98 -1.54
N LEU A 152 -8.29 -12.72 -2.81
CA LEU A 152 -8.09 -11.35 -3.31
C LEU A 152 -9.36 -10.50 -3.18
N GLN A 153 -10.54 -11.07 -3.45
CA GLN A 153 -11.83 -10.40 -3.26
C GLN A 153 -12.10 -10.08 -1.78
N THR A 154 -11.71 -10.97 -0.88
CA THR A 154 -11.80 -10.74 0.57
C THR A 154 -10.85 -9.62 1.00
N GLY A 155 -9.60 -9.66 0.53
CA GLY A 155 -8.61 -8.60 0.77
C GLY A 155 -9.09 -7.24 0.27
N LEU A 156 -9.63 -7.20 -0.95
CA LEU A 156 -10.17 -5.96 -1.53
C LEU A 156 -11.21 -5.29 -0.64
N LYS A 157 -12.17 -6.06 -0.08
CA LYS A 157 -13.17 -5.50 0.84
C LYS A 157 -12.56 -4.89 2.09
N ILE A 158 -11.54 -5.54 2.66
CA ILE A 158 -10.81 -5.03 3.83
C ILE A 158 -10.07 -3.74 3.45
N PHE A 159 -9.36 -3.72 2.33
CA PHE A 159 -8.54 -2.59 1.89
C PHE A 159 -9.38 -1.39 1.42
N GLN A 160 -10.59 -1.61 0.91
CA GLN A 160 -11.56 -0.52 0.68
C GLN A 160 -11.98 0.12 2.00
N GLY A 161 -12.14 -0.65 3.07
CA GLY A 161 -12.37 -0.12 4.42
C GLY A 161 -11.17 0.69 4.95
N HIS A 162 -9.95 0.23 4.69
CA HIS A 162 -8.72 0.96 5.04
C HIS A 162 -8.64 2.30 4.29
N GLN A 163 -8.96 2.32 2.99
CA GLN A 163 -9.01 3.56 2.21
C GLN A 163 -9.97 4.58 2.83
N GLN A 164 -11.19 4.15 3.15
CA GLN A 164 -12.19 5.03 3.79
C GLN A 164 -11.70 5.56 5.14
N HIS A 165 -11.06 4.70 5.94
CA HIS A 165 -10.48 5.11 7.23
C HIS A 165 -9.33 6.11 7.02
N ALA A 166 -8.43 5.89 6.06
CA ALA A 166 -7.37 6.83 5.74
C ALA A 166 -7.93 8.18 5.24
N GLU A 167 -8.95 8.17 4.38
CA GLU A 167 -9.64 9.37 3.91
C GLU A 167 -10.27 10.15 5.07
N HIS A 168 -10.87 9.45 6.04
CA HIS A 168 -11.41 10.08 7.25
C HIS A 168 -10.30 10.67 8.13
N ALA A 169 -9.22 9.92 8.36
CA ALA A 169 -8.08 10.40 9.14
C ALA A 169 -7.40 11.61 8.48
N ALA A 170 -7.38 11.69 7.14
CA ALA A 170 -6.83 12.83 6.41
C ALA A 170 -7.58 14.15 6.68
N MET A 171 -8.84 14.11 7.12
CA MET A 171 -9.60 15.30 7.51
C MET A 171 -9.20 15.83 8.89
N SER A 172 -8.62 15.00 9.75
CA SER A 172 -8.23 15.35 11.12
C SER A 172 -6.76 15.75 11.26
N VAL A 173 -5.88 15.25 10.40
CA VAL A 173 -4.45 15.63 10.39
C VAL A 173 -4.25 16.94 9.62
N LYS A 174 -3.82 17.99 10.31
CA LYS A 174 -3.64 19.35 9.76
C LYS A 174 -2.17 19.71 9.63
#